data_042b08630b1e3b556514931d9aa08319
#
_entry.id   042b08630b1e3b556514931d9aa08319
#
_cell.length_a   1.000
_cell.length_b   1.000
_cell.length_c   1.000
_cell.angle_alpha   90.00
_cell.angle_beta   90.00
_cell.angle_gamma   90.00
#
_symmetry.space_group_name_H-M   'P 1'
#
loop_
_entity.id
_entity.type
_entity.pdbx_description
1 polymer ?
#
loop_
_entity_poly.entity_id
_entity_poly.type
_entity_poly.pdbx_seq_one_letter_code
_entity_poly.pdbx_strand_id
1 'polypeptide(L)'
;MPFRTALSGLNASSAELRVIGNNVANASTTGFKESRAEFADIFATSNLGVTANAIGTGVRVSSVSQQFTQGNIGFTDNNLDLAISGQGFFIMNDNGINNYTRAGALGVDRDGYVVNNAQQQLTIFQADGAGNITGATGPLQLDRSDIAPSATTSIDVQANLDASAVAPTAAFNPSDASSYNNSTSLTMFDSLGAPHLSTMYFRKAADNEWDVFQFVDGAQVNAAAGDRISFDNTGAITAGSPTSMTFTPSGGSAAMTVGVDFNNTSQYGSDFSVNTLSQDGFATGRLSGIDISDAGVVTSRFTKGQSRTIGQF
;
A
#
# COMPACT_ATOMS: atom_id res chain seq x y z
N MET A 1 59.47 -33.31 -5.55
CA MET A 1 58.51 -34.31 -5.10
C MET A 1 57.27 -34.30 -5.97
N PRO A 2 57.30 -34.85 -7.19
CA PRO A 2 56.19 -34.69 -8.15
C PRO A 2 54.88 -35.31 -7.70
N PHE A 3 54.94 -36.34 -6.86
CA PHE A 3 53.75 -37.05 -6.37
C PHE A 3 52.86 -36.17 -5.46
N ARG A 4 53.45 -35.34 -4.64
CA ARG A 4 52.68 -34.42 -3.73
C ARG A 4 52.01 -33.30 -4.52
N THR A 5 52.66 -32.79 -5.56
CA THR A 5 52.06 -31.78 -6.46
C THR A 5 50.87 -32.35 -7.24
N ALA A 6 51.04 -33.58 -7.80
CA ALA A 6 49.97 -34.31 -8.49
C ALA A 6 48.78 -34.59 -7.54
N LEU A 7 49.05 -35.02 -6.30
CA LEU A 7 48.02 -35.28 -5.30
C LEU A 7 47.29 -34.00 -4.91
N SER A 8 47.98 -32.88 -4.78
CA SER A 8 47.33 -31.57 -4.46
C SER A 8 46.41 -31.14 -5.61
N GLY A 9 46.78 -31.34 -6.87
CA GLY A 9 45.94 -31.10 -8.03
C GLY A 9 44.66 -31.96 -8.04
N LEU A 10 44.83 -33.28 -7.74
CA LEU A 10 43.68 -34.19 -7.63
C LEU A 10 42.70 -33.77 -6.52
N ASN A 11 43.23 -33.39 -5.36
CA ASN A 11 42.40 -32.91 -4.24
C ASN A 11 41.67 -31.60 -4.59
N ALA A 12 42.35 -30.69 -5.29
CA ALA A 12 41.74 -29.42 -5.75
C ALA A 12 40.60 -29.69 -6.74
N SER A 13 40.82 -30.55 -7.76
CA SER A 13 39.76 -30.92 -8.70
C SER A 13 38.59 -31.63 -8.01
N SER A 14 38.87 -32.49 -7.02
CA SER A 14 37.85 -33.13 -6.22
C SER A 14 37.01 -32.15 -5.40
N ALA A 15 37.64 -31.10 -4.88
CA ALA A 15 36.95 -30.01 -4.16
C ALA A 15 36.07 -29.19 -5.12
N GLU A 16 36.60 -28.87 -6.31
CA GLU A 16 35.82 -28.14 -7.35
C GLU A 16 34.60 -28.93 -7.79
N LEU A 17 34.74 -30.24 -8.05
CA LEU A 17 33.62 -31.12 -8.42
C LEU A 17 32.55 -31.16 -7.32
N ARG A 18 32.92 -31.12 -6.04
CA ARG A 18 31.96 -31.06 -4.92
C ARG A 18 31.19 -29.75 -4.91
N VAL A 19 31.86 -28.63 -5.19
CA VAL A 19 31.21 -27.32 -5.28
C VAL A 19 30.24 -27.26 -6.45
N ILE A 20 30.68 -27.75 -7.63
CA ILE A 20 29.81 -27.83 -8.83
C ILE A 20 28.62 -28.76 -8.57
N GLY A 21 28.86 -29.93 -7.98
CA GLY A 21 27.79 -30.88 -7.64
C GLY A 21 26.74 -30.25 -6.67
N ASN A 22 27.19 -29.47 -5.70
CA ASN A 22 26.29 -28.75 -4.82
C ASN A 22 25.51 -27.65 -5.57
N ASN A 23 26.14 -26.91 -6.46
CA ASN A 23 25.48 -25.89 -7.28
C ASN A 23 24.39 -26.53 -8.16
N VAL A 24 24.69 -27.66 -8.82
CA VAL A 24 23.72 -28.39 -9.65
C VAL A 24 22.56 -28.93 -8.81
N ALA A 25 22.85 -29.52 -7.64
CA ALA A 25 21.81 -30.05 -6.75
C ALA A 25 20.85 -28.98 -6.26
N ASN A 26 21.30 -27.72 -6.12
CA ASN A 26 20.52 -26.59 -5.65
C ASN A 26 20.08 -25.62 -6.74
N ALA A 27 20.23 -25.97 -8.02
CA ALA A 27 19.89 -25.08 -9.14
C ALA A 27 18.42 -24.64 -9.15
N SER A 28 17.51 -25.46 -8.60
CA SER A 28 16.08 -25.17 -8.46
C SER A 28 15.68 -24.65 -7.07
N THR A 29 16.63 -24.41 -6.16
CA THR A 29 16.35 -23.92 -4.83
C THR A 29 16.15 -22.40 -4.86
N THR A 30 15.00 -21.90 -4.39
CA THR A 30 14.69 -20.47 -4.36
C THR A 30 15.72 -19.69 -3.54
N GLY A 31 16.27 -18.62 -4.11
CA GLY A 31 17.24 -17.76 -3.46
C GLY A 31 18.65 -18.36 -3.30
N PHE A 32 18.90 -19.57 -3.85
CA PHE A 32 20.23 -20.17 -3.85
C PHE A 32 21.22 -19.30 -4.65
N LYS A 33 22.43 -19.18 -4.13
CA LYS A 33 23.55 -18.53 -4.80
C LYS A 33 24.69 -19.53 -4.99
N GLU A 34 25.12 -19.66 -6.25
CA GLU A 34 26.19 -20.59 -6.59
C GLU A 34 27.48 -20.24 -5.82
N SER A 35 28.23 -21.25 -5.51
CA SER A 35 29.54 -21.12 -4.90
C SER A 35 30.64 -21.42 -5.94
N ARG A 36 31.77 -20.75 -5.82
CA ARG A 36 32.97 -20.93 -6.64
C ARG A 36 34.14 -21.27 -5.74
N ALA A 37 34.86 -22.34 -6.11
CA ALA A 37 36.11 -22.65 -5.45
C ALA A 37 37.24 -21.77 -6.00
N GLU A 38 38.01 -21.17 -5.08
CA GLU A 38 39.18 -20.38 -5.42
C GLU A 38 40.43 -21.09 -4.95
N PHE A 39 41.43 -21.10 -5.82
CA PHE A 39 42.67 -21.85 -5.60
C PHE A 39 43.84 -20.90 -5.47
N ALA A 40 44.79 -21.27 -4.61
CA ALA A 40 46.04 -20.55 -4.44
C ALA A 40 47.21 -21.52 -4.70
N ASP A 41 48.22 -21.03 -5.37
CA ASP A 41 49.49 -21.73 -5.54
C ASP A 41 50.22 -21.79 -4.18
N ILE A 42 50.95 -22.87 -3.96
CA ILE A 42 51.80 -23.08 -2.80
C ILE A 42 53.24 -22.86 -3.21
N PHE A 43 53.79 -21.68 -2.89
CA PHE A 43 55.20 -21.41 -3.10
C PHE A 43 56.06 -21.95 -1.95
N ALA A 44 57.19 -22.56 -2.28
CA ALA A 44 58.19 -22.86 -1.30
C ALA A 44 58.95 -21.56 -0.98
N THR A 45 58.74 -21.00 0.25
CA THR A 45 59.57 -19.91 0.74
C THR A 45 60.91 -20.48 1.28
N SER A 46 62.00 -20.12 0.65
CA SER A 46 63.33 -20.36 1.17
C SER A 46 63.73 -19.16 2.03
N ASN A 47 64.52 -19.39 3.10
CA ASN A 47 65.10 -18.33 3.95
C ASN A 47 65.96 -17.28 3.19
N LEU A 48 66.23 -17.52 1.90
CA LEU A 48 67.00 -16.60 1.03
C LEU A 48 66.17 -15.87 -0.01
N GLY A 49 64.80 -15.84 0.11
CA GLY A 49 63.90 -15.18 -0.83
C GLY A 49 63.41 -16.11 -1.95
N VAL A 50 62.48 -15.61 -2.78
CA VAL A 50 61.90 -16.32 -3.90
C VAL A 50 62.95 -16.40 -5.04
N THR A 51 63.40 -17.58 -5.40
CA THR A 51 64.27 -17.76 -6.58
C THR A 51 63.43 -17.66 -7.85
N ALA A 52 63.94 -16.92 -8.85
CA ALA A 52 63.27 -16.68 -10.13
C ALA A 52 62.89 -17.95 -10.91
N ASN A 53 63.38 -19.10 -10.52
CA ASN A 53 63.16 -20.41 -11.14
C ASN A 53 62.58 -21.45 -10.14
N ALA A 54 61.85 -21.02 -9.10
CA ALA A 54 61.22 -21.94 -8.16
C ALA A 54 60.06 -22.70 -8.83
N ILE A 55 60.10 -24.00 -8.82
CA ILE A 55 58.97 -24.85 -9.24
C ILE A 55 57.95 -24.84 -8.11
N GLY A 56 56.70 -24.48 -8.41
CA GLY A 56 55.59 -24.49 -7.45
C GLY A 56 55.41 -25.86 -6.77
N THR A 57 55.00 -25.86 -5.51
CA THR A 57 54.86 -27.08 -4.70
C THR A 57 53.46 -27.66 -4.71
N GLY A 58 52.56 -27.08 -5.51
CA GLY A 58 51.20 -27.57 -5.72
C GLY A 58 50.13 -26.49 -5.49
N VAL A 59 48.89 -26.88 -5.38
CA VAL A 59 47.72 -26.04 -5.26
C VAL A 59 46.94 -26.38 -3.97
N ARG A 60 46.31 -25.39 -3.36
CA ARG A 60 45.36 -25.57 -2.26
C ARG A 60 44.08 -24.77 -2.52
N VAL A 61 42.97 -25.25 -2.00
CA VAL A 61 41.74 -24.45 -1.94
C VAL A 61 42.01 -23.26 -1.01
N SER A 62 41.84 -22.05 -1.51
CA SER A 62 41.99 -20.82 -0.75
C SER A 62 40.72 -20.45 -0.04
N SER A 63 39.62 -20.44 -0.77
CA SER A 63 38.29 -20.13 -0.28
C SER A 63 37.21 -20.75 -1.16
N VAL A 64 36.00 -20.80 -0.64
CA VAL A 64 34.78 -21.04 -1.44
C VAL A 64 33.92 -19.81 -1.28
N SER A 65 33.79 -19.02 -2.36
CA SER A 65 33.07 -17.76 -2.35
C SER A 65 31.69 -17.92 -2.99
N GLN A 66 30.67 -17.31 -2.37
CA GLN A 66 29.35 -17.25 -2.97
C GLN A 66 29.30 -16.14 -4.04
N GLN A 67 28.62 -16.42 -5.14
CA GLN A 67 28.42 -15.48 -6.24
C GLN A 67 27.01 -14.90 -6.14
N PHE A 68 26.88 -13.59 -5.85
CA PHE A 68 25.59 -12.93 -5.69
C PHE A 68 25.03 -12.34 -6.99
N THR A 69 25.33 -12.97 -8.12
CA THR A 69 24.75 -12.59 -9.41
C THR A 69 23.23 -12.76 -9.40
N GLN A 70 22.53 -11.91 -10.16
CA GLN A 70 21.08 -12.00 -10.31
C GLN A 70 20.73 -13.21 -11.18
N GLY A 71 19.87 -14.08 -10.66
CA GLY A 71 19.24 -15.17 -11.41
C GLY A 71 17.94 -14.74 -12.08
N ASN A 72 17.30 -15.69 -12.77
CA ASN A 72 15.97 -15.45 -13.34
C ASN A 72 14.93 -15.29 -12.24
N ILE A 73 14.05 -14.29 -12.42
CA ILE A 73 12.89 -14.07 -11.55
C ILE A 73 11.71 -14.80 -12.20
N GLY A 74 11.12 -15.73 -11.48
CA GLY A 74 9.87 -16.40 -11.85
C GLY A 74 8.70 -15.75 -11.12
N PHE A 75 7.56 -15.65 -11.80
CA PHE A 75 6.33 -15.15 -11.20
C PHE A 75 5.49 -16.32 -10.69
N THR A 76 4.85 -16.13 -9.56
CA THR A 76 3.93 -17.08 -8.94
C THR A 76 2.61 -16.39 -8.64
N ASP A 77 1.56 -17.16 -8.32
CA ASP A 77 0.24 -16.60 -7.93
C ASP A 77 0.18 -16.24 -6.42
N ASN A 78 1.29 -16.35 -5.70
CA ASN A 78 1.36 -16.05 -4.28
C ASN A 78 2.02 -14.67 -4.05
N ASN A 79 1.28 -13.73 -3.49
CA ASN A 79 1.77 -12.37 -3.20
C ASN A 79 2.89 -12.31 -2.14
N LEU A 80 3.15 -13.42 -1.44
CA LEU A 80 4.23 -13.53 -0.45
C LEU A 80 5.50 -14.17 -1.02
N ASP A 81 5.51 -14.55 -2.30
CA ASP A 81 6.72 -14.98 -2.98
C ASP A 81 7.45 -13.74 -3.50
N LEU A 82 8.49 -13.36 -2.80
CA LEU A 82 9.23 -12.13 -3.06
C LEU A 82 10.58 -12.44 -3.72
N ALA A 83 10.99 -11.61 -4.66
CA ALA A 83 12.30 -11.65 -5.26
C ALA A 83 12.98 -10.28 -5.24
N ILE A 84 14.20 -10.21 -4.74
CA ILE A 84 14.98 -8.96 -4.77
C ILE A 84 15.60 -8.81 -6.16
N SER A 85 15.29 -7.71 -6.85
CA SER A 85 15.96 -7.30 -8.08
C SER A 85 17.14 -6.40 -7.73
N GLY A 86 18.36 -6.86 -7.99
CA GLY A 86 19.56 -6.12 -7.64
C GLY A 86 20.28 -6.60 -6.38
N GLN A 87 20.86 -5.67 -5.61
CA GLN A 87 21.62 -5.97 -4.40
C GLN A 87 20.73 -5.85 -3.16
N GLY A 88 21.03 -6.66 -2.13
CA GLY A 88 20.30 -6.64 -0.86
C GLY A 88 19.92 -8.03 -0.37
N PHE A 89 19.35 -8.10 0.83
CA PHE A 89 18.90 -9.34 1.47
C PHE A 89 17.63 -9.04 2.26
N PHE A 90 16.76 -10.02 2.36
CA PHE A 90 15.70 -10.02 3.38
C PHE A 90 16.32 -10.22 4.75
N ILE A 91 15.85 -9.45 5.72
CA ILE A 91 16.26 -9.59 7.12
C ILE A 91 15.22 -10.47 7.81
N MET A 92 15.68 -11.63 8.27
CA MET A 92 14.85 -12.57 9.01
C MET A 92 15.28 -12.56 10.47
N ASN A 93 14.33 -12.39 11.37
CA ASN A 93 14.59 -12.43 12.81
C ASN A 93 14.32 -13.83 13.35
N ASP A 94 15.30 -14.39 14.04
CA ASP A 94 15.19 -15.66 14.76
C ASP A 94 15.42 -15.40 16.25
N ASN A 95 14.34 -15.20 17.01
CA ASN A 95 14.40 -14.96 18.45
C ASN A 95 15.41 -13.85 18.87
N GLY A 96 15.46 -12.75 18.09
CA GLY A 96 16.33 -11.60 18.34
C GLY A 96 17.65 -11.62 17.55
N ILE A 97 17.93 -12.70 16.80
CA ILE A 97 19.12 -12.79 15.93
C ILE A 97 18.70 -12.51 14.49
N ASN A 98 19.35 -11.55 13.85
CA ASN A 98 19.09 -11.23 12.45
C ASN A 98 19.90 -12.15 11.52
N ASN A 99 19.17 -12.85 10.65
CA ASN A 99 19.69 -13.65 9.56
C ASN A 99 19.39 -12.98 8.23
N TYR A 100 20.29 -13.10 7.26
CA TYR A 100 20.15 -12.51 5.95
C TYR A 100 19.93 -13.59 4.90
N THR A 101 18.88 -13.45 4.09
CA THR A 101 18.54 -14.42 3.06
C THR A 101 18.10 -13.75 1.76
N ARG A 102 18.25 -14.45 0.64
CA ARG A 102 17.64 -14.10 -0.65
C ARG A 102 16.44 -14.98 -0.99
N ALA A 103 16.15 -15.98 -0.15
CA ALA A 103 14.97 -16.82 -0.33
C ALA A 103 13.73 -16.04 0.12
N GLY A 104 12.86 -15.70 -0.82
CA GLY A 104 11.64 -14.94 -0.58
C GLY A 104 10.36 -15.77 -0.66
N ALA A 105 10.44 -17.09 -0.53
CA ALA A 105 9.27 -17.95 -0.37
C ALA A 105 8.78 -17.83 1.08
N LEU A 106 7.77 -17.00 1.30
CA LEU A 106 7.27 -16.63 2.62
C LEU A 106 5.83 -17.12 2.81
N GLY A 107 5.45 -17.30 4.06
CA GLY A 107 4.09 -17.65 4.47
C GLY A 107 3.65 -16.84 5.67
N VAL A 108 2.40 -17.03 6.10
CA VAL A 108 1.85 -16.37 7.29
C VAL A 108 1.61 -17.42 8.36
N ASP A 109 2.12 -17.20 9.56
CA ASP A 109 1.90 -18.06 10.70
C ASP A 109 0.51 -17.85 11.34
N ARG A 110 0.23 -18.56 12.45
CA ARG A 110 -1.05 -18.46 13.18
C ARG A 110 -1.28 -17.09 13.80
N ASP A 111 -0.21 -16.40 14.17
CA ASP A 111 -0.24 -15.12 14.86
C ASP A 111 -0.19 -13.95 13.89
N GLY A 112 -0.18 -14.25 12.57
CA GLY A 112 -0.19 -13.25 11.49
C GLY A 112 1.20 -12.76 11.10
N TYR A 113 2.29 -13.30 11.66
CA TYR A 113 3.63 -12.93 11.22
C TYR A 113 3.99 -13.55 9.88
N VAL A 114 4.67 -12.78 9.05
CA VAL A 114 5.22 -13.30 7.81
C VAL A 114 6.56 -13.98 8.12
N VAL A 115 6.62 -15.28 7.79
CA VAL A 115 7.73 -16.16 8.17
C VAL A 115 8.23 -16.95 6.96
N ASN A 116 9.47 -17.41 7.04
CA ASN A 116 10.01 -18.40 6.12
C ASN A 116 9.72 -19.84 6.59
N ASN A 117 10.17 -20.82 5.82
CA ASN A 117 10.00 -22.26 6.16
C ASN A 117 10.68 -22.67 7.47
N ALA A 118 11.66 -21.89 7.95
CA ALA A 118 12.33 -22.10 9.23
C ALA A 118 11.63 -21.35 10.40
N GLN A 119 10.43 -20.78 10.19
CA GLN A 119 9.66 -20.00 11.17
C GLN A 119 10.38 -18.74 11.67
N GLN A 120 11.32 -18.21 10.89
CA GLN A 120 11.97 -16.93 11.16
C GLN A 120 11.09 -15.80 10.64
N GLN A 121 10.92 -14.75 11.42
CA GLN A 121 10.05 -13.61 11.10
C GLN A 121 10.73 -12.62 10.17
N LEU A 122 10.03 -12.19 9.12
CA LEU A 122 10.49 -11.15 8.23
C LEU A 122 10.50 -9.79 8.92
N THR A 123 11.63 -9.09 8.88
CA THR A 123 11.79 -7.75 9.46
C THR A 123 11.71 -6.69 8.37
N ILE A 124 10.92 -5.66 8.62
CA ILE A 124 10.70 -4.52 7.72
C ILE A 124 10.81 -3.19 8.47
N PHE A 125 10.90 -2.08 7.75
CA PHE A 125 10.62 -0.76 8.29
C PHE A 125 9.11 -0.61 8.49
N GLN A 126 8.69 -0.29 9.70
CA GLN A 126 7.29 -0.19 10.05
C GLN A 126 6.69 1.16 9.64
N ALA A 127 5.40 1.15 9.29
CA ALA A 127 4.63 2.36 9.10
C ALA A 127 3.97 2.80 10.41
N ASP A 128 3.72 4.10 10.55
CA ASP A 128 2.91 4.67 11.62
C ASP A 128 1.40 4.45 11.38
N GLY A 129 0.55 4.91 12.30
CA GLY A 129 -0.90 4.80 12.18
C GLY A 129 -1.49 5.53 10.97
N ALA A 130 -0.76 6.51 10.40
CA ALA A 130 -1.14 7.25 9.20
C ALA A 130 -0.61 6.61 7.89
N GLY A 131 0.18 5.53 7.99
CA GLY A 131 0.76 4.83 6.83
C GLY A 131 2.08 5.40 6.35
N ASN A 132 2.73 6.31 7.10
CA ASN A 132 4.06 6.82 6.75
C ASN A 132 5.12 5.86 7.26
N ILE A 133 6.12 5.56 6.42
CA ILE A 133 7.23 4.69 6.79
C ILE A 133 8.09 5.40 7.83
N THR A 134 8.32 4.72 8.94
CA THR A 134 9.20 5.21 10.02
C THR A 134 10.58 4.57 9.89
N GLY A 135 11.57 5.09 10.63
CA GLY A 135 12.88 4.45 10.72
C GLY A 135 12.93 3.24 11.67
N ALA A 136 11.81 2.91 12.32
CA ALA A 136 11.73 1.77 13.23
C ALA A 136 11.63 0.47 12.44
N THR A 137 12.42 -0.53 12.82
CA THR A 137 12.36 -1.88 12.24
C THR A 137 11.64 -2.84 13.18
N GLY A 138 10.86 -3.75 12.61
CA GLY A 138 10.15 -4.76 13.38
C GLY A 138 9.62 -5.87 12.49
N PRO A 139 9.06 -6.94 13.08
CA PRO A 139 8.51 -8.04 12.31
C PRO A 139 7.30 -7.58 11.49
N LEU A 140 7.18 -8.10 10.27
CA LEU A 140 5.97 -7.91 9.47
C LEU A 140 4.87 -8.77 10.04
N GLN A 141 3.88 -8.12 10.65
CA GLN A 141 2.68 -8.76 11.14
C GLN A 141 1.46 -8.27 10.38
N LEU A 142 0.68 -9.20 9.89
CA LEU A 142 -0.60 -8.95 9.26
C LEU A 142 -1.68 -8.94 10.32
N ASP A 143 -2.14 -7.76 10.66
CA ASP A 143 -3.27 -7.62 11.56
C ASP A 143 -4.53 -8.18 10.88
N ARG A 144 -5.07 -9.25 11.46
CA ARG A 144 -6.29 -9.91 10.99
C ARG A 144 -7.55 -9.33 11.63
N SER A 145 -7.38 -8.38 12.54
CA SER A 145 -8.52 -7.68 13.13
C SER A 145 -9.25 -6.85 12.08
N ASP A 146 -10.53 -6.68 12.29
CA ASP A 146 -11.34 -5.81 11.45
C ASP A 146 -10.83 -4.37 11.63
N ILE A 147 -10.69 -3.63 10.53
CA ILE A 147 -10.40 -2.18 10.61
C ILE A 147 -11.58 -1.49 11.28
N ALA A 148 -11.31 -0.68 12.29
CA ALA A 148 -12.34 0.12 12.94
C ALA A 148 -13.01 1.06 11.93
N PRO A 149 -14.33 1.29 12.01
CA PRO A 149 -15.02 2.23 11.14
C PRO A 149 -14.49 3.64 11.35
N SER A 150 -14.60 4.46 10.33
CA SER A 150 -14.33 5.90 10.40
C SER A 150 -15.59 6.67 10.02
N ALA A 151 -16.03 7.55 10.90
CA ALA A 151 -17.14 8.44 10.58
C ALA A 151 -16.75 9.37 9.43
N THR A 152 -17.71 9.68 8.58
CA THR A 152 -17.58 10.71 7.54
C THR A 152 -17.40 12.07 8.20
N THR A 153 -16.34 12.78 7.83
CA THR A 153 -16.06 14.14 8.29
C THR A 153 -16.07 15.16 7.17
N SER A 154 -15.89 14.71 5.91
CA SER A 154 -15.83 15.56 4.74
C SER A 154 -16.53 14.92 3.54
N ILE A 155 -17.25 15.74 2.77
CA ILE A 155 -17.84 15.41 1.49
C ILE A 155 -17.31 16.40 0.46
N ASP A 156 -16.78 15.91 -0.67
CA ASP A 156 -16.38 16.71 -1.82
C ASP A 156 -17.43 16.54 -2.93
N VAL A 157 -17.97 17.66 -3.38
CA VAL A 157 -19.01 17.73 -4.40
C VAL A 157 -18.48 18.54 -5.60
N GLN A 158 -18.33 17.90 -6.72
CA GLN A 158 -17.98 18.54 -7.99
C GLN A 158 -19.11 18.30 -8.97
N ALA A 159 -19.89 19.34 -9.22
CA ALA A 159 -21.04 19.28 -10.09
C ALA A 159 -21.05 20.48 -11.06
N ASN A 160 -21.78 20.35 -12.15
CA ASN A 160 -22.19 21.48 -12.96
C ASN A 160 -23.68 21.75 -12.71
N LEU A 161 -24.01 22.97 -12.30
CA LEU A 161 -25.39 23.45 -12.19
C LEU A 161 -25.76 24.20 -13.47
N ASP A 162 -26.92 23.88 -14.05
CA ASP A 162 -27.36 24.51 -15.30
C ASP A 162 -27.68 25.98 -15.12
N ALA A 163 -26.85 26.86 -15.70
CA ALA A 163 -27.06 28.32 -15.65
C ALA A 163 -28.40 28.74 -16.26
N SER A 164 -28.92 27.98 -17.25
CA SER A 164 -30.19 28.26 -17.94
C SER A 164 -31.42 27.73 -17.22
N ALA A 165 -31.24 26.97 -16.14
CA ALA A 165 -32.34 26.42 -15.36
C ALA A 165 -33.29 27.52 -14.85
N VAL A 166 -34.58 27.22 -14.82
CA VAL A 166 -35.61 28.13 -14.32
C VAL A 166 -35.74 27.94 -12.79
N ALA A 167 -35.80 29.05 -12.05
CA ALA A 167 -36.04 29.01 -10.61
C ALA A 167 -37.43 28.45 -10.30
N PRO A 168 -37.55 27.40 -9.47
CA PRO A 168 -38.85 26.87 -9.05
C PRO A 168 -39.69 27.92 -8.30
N THR A 169 -40.96 28.01 -8.64
CA THR A 169 -41.90 28.97 -7.98
C THR A 169 -42.50 28.37 -6.69
N ALA A 170 -42.53 27.03 -6.58
CA ALA A 170 -42.98 26.34 -5.39
C ALA A 170 -41.97 26.47 -4.24
N ALA A 171 -42.46 26.52 -3.02
CA ALA A 171 -41.61 26.38 -1.86
C ALA A 171 -40.94 25.02 -1.85
N PHE A 172 -39.68 24.95 -1.37
CA PHE A 172 -38.93 23.69 -1.35
C PHE A 172 -39.67 22.62 -0.52
N ASN A 173 -39.81 21.46 -1.14
CA ASN A 173 -40.32 20.23 -0.52
C ASN A 173 -39.61 19.03 -1.14
N PRO A 174 -38.90 18.20 -0.38
CA PRO A 174 -38.14 17.06 -0.91
C PRO A 174 -39.04 16.00 -1.59
N SER A 175 -40.33 15.98 -1.27
CA SER A 175 -41.31 15.06 -1.89
C SER A 175 -41.95 15.63 -3.17
N ASP A 176 -41.67 16.89 -3.52
CA ASP A 176 -42.20 17.54 -4.72
C ASP A 176 -41.06 17.88 -5.68
N ALA A 177 -40.92 17.11 -6.74
CA ALA A 177 -39.85 17.29 -7.73
C ALA A 177 -39.93 18.63 -8.47
N SER A 178 -41.10 19.33 -8.44
CA SER A 178 -41.24 20.68 -9.05
C SER A 178 -40.67 21.80 -8.16
N SER A 179 -40.31 21.51 -6.92
CA SER A 179 -39.82 22.47 -5.92
C SER A 179 -38.29 22.67 -5.93
N TYR A 180 -37.55 21.85 -6.65
CA TYR A 180 -36.10 21.92 -6.81
C TYR A 180 -35.69 21.58 -8.26
N ASN A 181 -34.48 21.91 -8.65
CA ASN A 181 -34.00 21.67 -10.01
C ASN A 181 -33.35 20.28 -10.13
N ASN A 182 -32.47 19.93 -9.21
CA ASN A 182 -31.68 18.70 -9.26
C ASN A 182 -31.42 18.16 -7.87
N SER A 183 -31.08 16.89 -7.77
CA SER A 183 -30.65 16.25 -6.54
C SER A 183 -29.56 15.23 -6.79
N THR A 184 -28.75 15.00 -5.77
CA THR A 184 -27.75 13.90 -5.75
C THR A 184 -27.70 13.29 -4.36
N SER A 185 -27.24 12.05 -4.27
CA SER A 185 -27.14 11.37 -2.98
C SER A 185 -25.88 10.51 -2.89
N LEU A 186 -25.33 10.38 -1.66
CA LEU A 186 -24.22 9.50 -1.34
C LEU A 186 -24.46 8.82 0.01
N THR A 187 -23.76 7.74 0.25
CA THR A 187 -23.76 7.07 1.54
C THR A 187 -22.63 7.63 2.40
N MET A 188 -22.96 8.04 3.61
CA MET A 188 -22.02 8.42 4.69
C MET A 188 -21.98 7.32 5.74
N PHE A 189 -20.97 7.34 6.59
CA PHE A 189 -20.82 6.38 7.68
C PHE A 189 -20.70 7.12 9.02
N ASP A 190 -21.35 6.58 10.03
CA ASP A 190 -21.25 7.09 11.40
C ASP A 190 -20.03 6.50 12.16
N SER A 191 -19.86 6.87 13.41
CA SER A 191 -18.73 6.41 14.25
C SER A 191 -18.74 4.90 14.55
N LEU A 192 -19.86 4.24 14.35
CA LEU A 192 -20.02 2.79 14.49
C LEU A 192 -20.00 2.06 13.14
N GLY A 193 -19.85 2.81 12.04
CA GLY A 193 -19.81 2.28 10.68
C GLY A 193 -21.17 1.97 10.07
N ALA A 194 -22.26 2.45 10.68
CA ALA A 194 -23.58 2.33 10.09
C ALA A 194 -23.73 3.30 8.91
N PRO A 195 -24.33 2.85 7.79
CA PRO A 195 -24.53 3.69 6.62
C PRO A 195 -25.73 4.62 6.81
N HIS A 196 -25.61 5.87 6.39
CA HIS A 196 -26.64 6.91 6.35
C HIS A 196 -26.72 7.47 4.93
N LEU A 197 -27.93 7.66 4.42
CA LEU A 197 -28.13 8.25 3.09
C LEU A 197 -28.16 9.79 3.22
N SER A 198 -27.12 10.44 2.68
CA SER A 198 -27.10 11.89 2.51
C SER A 198 -27.65 12.26 1.14
N THR A 199 -28.64 13.15 1.09
CA THR A 199 -29.23 13.64 -0.15
C THR A 199 -29.13 15.17 -0.16
N MET A 200 -28.61 15.70 -1.26
CA MET A 200 -28.49 17.15 -1.49
C MET A 200 -29.46 17.53 -2.62
N TYR A 201 -30.27 18.55 -2.38
CA TYR A 201 -31.18 19.12 -3.35
C TYR A 201 -30.68 20.52 -3.73
N PHE A 202 -30.57 20.77 -5.03
CA PHE A 202 -30.17 22.04 -5.60
C PHE A 202 -31.39 22.78 -6.15
N ARG A 203 -31.62 23.98 -5.65
CA ARG A 203 -32.73 24.84 -6.06
C ARG A 203 -32.17 26.19 -6.50
N LYS A 204 -32.45 26.59 -7.74
CA LYS A 204 -32.07 27.93 -8.20
C LYS A 204 -32.91 28.98 -7.50
N ALA A 205 -32.27 29.90 -6.81
CA ALA A 205 -32.94 30.99 -6.07
C ALA A 205 -33.05 32.26 -6.90
N ALA A 206 -31.95 32.60 -7.61
CA ALA A 206 -31.84 33.74 -8.52
C ALA A 206 -30.75 33.47 -9.56
N ASP A 207 -30.47 34.44 -10.42
CA ASP A 207 -29.32 34.34 -11.33
C ASP A 207 -28.03 34.26 -10.49
N ASN A 208 -27.23 33.25 -10.81
CA ASN A 208 -25.95 32.94 -10.13
C ASN A 208 -26.10 32.58 -8.64
N GLU A 209 -27.29 32.30 -8.15
CA GLU A 209 -27.52 31.91 -6.75
C GLU A 209 -28.34 30.61 -6.67
N TRP A 210 -27.86 29.68 -5.85
CA TRP A 210 -28.50 28.41 -5.60
C TRP A 210 -28.61 28.14 -4.11
N ASP A 211 -29.77 27.61 -3.68
CA ASP A 211 -29.98 27.11 -2.32
C ASP A 211 -29.76 25.58 -2.34
N VAL A 212 -28.89 25.09 -1.46
CA VAL A 212 -28.61 23.66 -1.28
C VAL A 212 -29.25 23.20 0.01
N PHE A 213 -30.16 22.26 -0.09
CA PHE A 213 -30.83 21.62 1.06
C PHE A 213 -30.17 20.26 1.28
N GLN A 214 -29.69 20.03 2.50
CA GLN A 214 -28.99 18.82 2.88
C GLN A 214 -29.89 17.96 3.80
N PHE A 215 -30.08 16.71 3.42
CA PHE A 215 -30.90 15.75 4.15
C PHE A 215 -30.06 14.53 4.51
N VAL A 216 -30.26 14.01 5.70
CA VAL A 216 -29.72 12.71 6.12
C VAL A 216 -30.87 11.84 6.59
N ASP A 217 -31.01 10.66 6.00
CA ASP A 217 -32.09 9.70 6.28
C ASP A 217 -33.50 10.33 6.20
N GLY A 218 -33.66 11.29 5.28
CA GLY A 218 -34.92 12.00 5.08
C GLY A 218 -35.20 13.16 6.00
N ALA A 219 -34.30 13.48 6.95
CA ALA A 219 -34.38 14.65 7.81
C ALA A 219 -33.43 15.75 7.32
N GLN A 220 -33.91 16.99 7.26
CA GLN A 220 -33.08 18.14 6.92
C GLN A 220 -32.07 18.43 8.06
N VAL A 221 -30.80 18.60 7.69
CA VAL A 221 -29.69 18.74 8.66
C VAL A 221 -28.95 20.09 8.56
N ASN A 222 -29.29 20.91 7.58
CA ASN A 222 -28.78 22.26 7.43
C ASN A 222 -29.87 23.32 7.71
N ALA A 223 -29.61 24.61 7.47
CA ALA A 223 -30.56 25.69 7.70
C ALA A 223 -31.88 25.43 6.94
N ALA A 224 -33.01 25.79 7.53
CA ALA A 224 -34.35 25.58 6.94
C ALA A 224 -34.51 26.25 5.56
N ALA A 225 -33.78 27.34 5.29
CA ALA A 225 -33.74 28.01 3.99
C ALA A 225 -32.77 27.38 3.00
N GLY A 226 -32.02 26.36 3.41
CA GLY A 226 -30.86 25.82 2.67
C GLY A 226 -29.61 26.67 2.88
N ASP A 227 -28.49 26.15 2.42
CA ASP A 227 -27.21 26.87 2.39
C ASP A 227 -27.05 27.50 0.98
N ARG A 228 -26.79 28.79 0.93
CA ARG A 228 -26.66 29.49 -0.34
C ARG A 228 -25.25 29.36 -0.89
N ILE A 229 -25.14 28.95 -2.15
CA ILE A 229 -23.93 29.05 -2.94
C ILE A 229 -24.10 30.06 -4.06
N SER A 230 -23.08 30.84 -4.32
CA SER A 230 -23.10 31.92 -5.32
C SER A 230 -21.96 31.79 -6.31
N PHE A 231 -22.23 32.16 -7.55
CA PHE A 231 -21.29 32.05 -8.65
C PHE A 231 -21.03 33.42 -9.26
N ASP A 232 -19.90 33.57 -9.93
CA ASP A 232 -19.63 34.76 -10.76
C ASP A 232 -20.15 34.59 -12.19
N ASN A 233 -19.93 35.59 -13.02
CA ASN A 233 -20.34 35.59 -14.46
C ASN A 233 -19.52 34.61 -15.31
N THR A 234 -18.48 34.02 -14.77
CA THR A 234 -17.67 32.97 -15.44
C THR A 234 -18.09 31.57 -15.02
N GLY A 235 -19.04 31.48 -14.09
CA GLY A 235 -19.57 30.21 -13.55
C GLY A 235 -18.71 29.60 -12.45
N ALA A 236 -17.77 30.34 -11.89
CA ALA A 236 -16.98 29.89 -10.74
C ALA A 236 -17.67 30.27 -9.41
N ILE A 237 -17.56 29.40 -8.41
CA ILE A 237 -18.13 29.66 -7.09
C ILE A 237 -17.40 30.80 -6.39
N THR A 238 -18.14 31.69 -5.73
CA THR A 238 -17.60 32.87 -5.03
C THR A 238 -17.94 32.90 -3.56
N ALA A 239 -19.00 32.24 -3.15
CA ALA A 239 -19.43 32.19 -1.75
C ALA A 239 -20.26 30.94 -1.44
N GLY A 240 -20.34 30.59 -0.16
CA GLY A 240 -21.16 29.48 0.32
C GLY A 240 -20.47 28.11 0.27
N SER A 241 -19.16 28.08 0.12
CA SER A 241 -18.36 26.84 0.23
C SER A 241 -17.09 27.11 1.04
N PRO A 242 -16.65 26.16 1.90
CA PRO A 242 -17.39 24.97 2.32
C PRO A 242 -18.57 25.30 3.25
N THR A 243 -19.57 24.43 3.29
CA THR A 243 -20.67 24.44 4.29
C THR A 243 -20.45 23.33 5.30
N SER A 244 -21.25 23.28 6.34
CA SER A 244 -21.21 22.17 7.31
C SER A 244 -22.63 21.76 7.71
N MET A 245 -22.83 20.47 7.86
CA MET A 245 -24.04 19.89 8.41
C MET A 245 -23.75 19.15 9.71
N THR A 246 -24.70 19.20 10.63
CA THR A 246 -24.62 18.47 11.91
C THR A 246 -25.84 17.61 12.07
N PHE A 247 -25.65 16.36 12.47
CA PHE A 247 -26.75 15.48 12.83
C PHE A 247 -26.31 14.46 13.88
N THR A 248 -27.27 13.94 14.61
CA THR A 248 -27.04 12.89 15.59
C THR A 248 -27.73 11.63 15.10
N PRO A 249 -26.96 10.62 14.65
CA PRO A 249 -27.54 9.35 14.22
C PRO A 249 -28.30 8.67 15.36
N SER A 250 -29.31 7.89 15.02
CA SER A 250 -29.96 6.98 15.94
C SER A 250 -29.08 5.74 16.19
N GLY A 251 -29.16 5.12 17.36
CA GLY A 251 -28.42 3.88 17.64
C GLY A 251 -27.18 4.04 18.53
N GLY A 252 -26.95 5.22 19.10
CA GLY A 252 -25.89 5.44 20.09
C GLY A 252 -24.54 5.82 19.51
N SER A 253 -24.46 6.09 18.21
CA SER A 253 -23.27 6.67 17.58
C SER A 253 -23.09 8.15 17.99
N ALA A 254 -21.86 8.64 17.88
CA ALA A 254 -21.54 10.03 18.20
C ALA A 254 -22.23 11.00 17.25
N ALA A 255 -22.54 12.21 17.75
CA ALA A 255 -22.98 13.30 16.89
C ALA A 255 -21.90 13.60 15.82
N MET A 256 -22.33 13.82 14.60
CA MET A 256 -21.47 14.08 13.45
C MET A 256 -21.53 15.53 13.03
N THR A 257 -20.38 16.09 12.69
CA THR A 257 -20.25 17.35 11.98
C THR A 257 -19.49 17.08 10.70
N VAL A 258 -20.14 17.26 9.55
CA VAL A 258 -19.59 16.93 8.26
C VAL A 258 -19.42 18.21 7.45
N GLY A 259 -18.20 18.49 7.00
CA GLY A 259 -17.92 19.57 6.05
C GLY A 259 -18.34 19.14 4.65
N VAL A 260 -18.99 20.04 3.91
CA VAL A 260 -19.36 19.81 2.52
C VAL A 260 -18.70 20.87 1.65
N ASP A 261 -17.80 20.41 0.79
CA ASP A 261 -17.01 21.29 -0.08
C ASP A 261 -17.59 21.29 -1.50
N PHE A 262 -17.99 22.49 -1.95
CA PHE A 262 -18.49 22.76 -3.30
C PHE A 262 -17.49 23.56 -4.14
N ASN A 263 -16.25 23.80 -3.70
CA ASN A 263 -15.31 24.72 -4.36
C ASN A 263 -15.03 24.39 -5.83
N ASN A 264 -15.17 23.13 -6.22
CA ASN A 264 -15.00 22.68 -7.60
C ASN A 264 -16.32 22.52 -8.35
N THR A 265 -17.43 23.03 -7.81
CA THR A 265 -18.72 23.08 -8.49
C THR A 265 -18.76 24.30 -9.41
N SER A 266 -19.31 24.14 -10.59
CA SER A 266 -19.43 25.17 -11.62
C SER A 266 -20.88 25.42 -12.00
N GLN A 267 -21.15 26.58 -12.60
CA GLN A 267 -22.43 26.92 -13.17
C GLN A 267 -22.24 27.30 -14.65
N TYR A 268 -22.43 26.33 -15.54
CA TYR A 268 -22.35 26.57 -16.99
C TYR A 268 -23.70 26.29 -17.66
N GLY A 269 -23.87 26.72 -18.91
CA GLY A 269 -25.08 26.52 -19.70
C GLY A 269 -25.29 25.08 -20.22
N SER A 270 -24.57 24.09 -19.66
CA SER A 270 -24.77 22.67 -19.90
C SER A 270 -25.65 22.06 -18.81
N ASP A 271 -26.31 20.96 -19.13
CA ASP A 271 -27.17 20.20 -18.20
C ASP A 271 -26.45 19.88 -16.89
N PHE A 272 -27.25 19.68 -15.83
CA PHE A 272 -26.75 19.22 -14.55
C PHE A 272 -25.97 17.92 -14.68
N SER A 273 -24.79 17.90 -14.15
CA SER A 273 -23.95 16.70 -14.06
C SER A 273 -23.14 16.69 -12.77
N VAL A 274 -23.00 15.51 -12.19
CA VAL A 274 -22.12 15.28 -11.03
C VAL A 274 -20.86 14.63 -11.55
N ASN A 275 -19.72 15.34 -11.48
CA ASN A 275 -18.43 14.86 -11.95
C ASN A 275 -17.73 14.01 -10.89
N THR A 276 -17.76 14.50 -9.63
CA THR A 276 -17.18 13.80 -8.47
C THR A 276 -18.10 14.00 -7.28
N LEU A 277 -18.34 12.93 -6.55
CA LEU A 277 -19.05 12.94 -5.29
C LEU A 277 -18.37 11.91 -4.38
N SER A 278 -17.57 12.37 -3.44
CA SER A 278 -16.77 11.52 -2.57
C SER A 278 -16.89 11.92 -1.11
N GLN A 279 -16.56 11.00 -0.23
CA GLN A 279 -16.54 11.19 1.22
C GLN A 279 -15.42 10.33 1.83
N ASP A 280 -14.99 10.65 3.05
CA ASP A 280 -13.81 10.09 3.69
C ASP A 280 -14.10 8.98 4.71
N GLY A 281 -15.37 8.72 5.05
CA GLY A 281 -15.76 7.69 6.00
C GLY A 281 -15.84 6.28 5.42
N PHE A 282 -15.83 5.29 6.27
CA PHE A 282 -16.01 3.88 5.89
C PHE A 282 -16.54 3.01 7.02
N ALA A 283 -17.24 1.96 6.65
CA ALA A 283 -17.64 0.90 7.58
C ALA A 283 -16.46 0.01 7.96
N THR A 284 -16.66 -0.85 8.98
CA THR A 284 -15.68 -1.91 9.32
C THR A 284 -15.33 -2.74 8.08
N GLY A 285 -14.06 -3.08 7.95
CA GLY A 285 -13.56 -3.91 6.85
C GLY A 285 -12.66 -5.02 7.34
N ARG A 286 -12.77 -6.20 6.72
CA ARG A 286 -11.86 -7.34 6.98
C ARG A 286 -10.69 -7.31 6.03
N LEU A 287 -9.53 -7.78 6.49
CA LEU A 287 -8.38 -8.00 5.63
C LEU A 287 -8.76 -8.96 4.50
N SER A 288 -8.65 -8.50 3.25
CA SER A 288 -8.93 -9.30 2.06
C SER A 288 -7.65 -9.78 1.37
N GLY A 289 -6.54 -9.10 1.57
CA GLY A 289 -5.26 -9.47 0.98
C GLY A 289 -4.17 -8.46 1.26
N ILE A 290 -2.97 -8.76 0.76
CA ILE A 290 -1.79 -7.91 0.84
C ILE A 290 -1.35 -7.59 -0.58
N ASP A 291 -0.82 -6.41 -0.76
CA ASP A 291 -0.17 -5.96 -1.98
C ASP A 291 1.23 -5.46 -1.65
N ILE A 292 2.20 -5.80 -2.50
CA ILE A 292 3.59 -5.39 -2.33
C ILE A 292 4.01 -4.70 -3.62
N SER A 293 4.36 -3.42 -3.52
CA SER A 293 4.80 -2.64 -4.67
C SER A 293 6.23 -2.98 -5.07
N ASP A 294 6.64 -2.58 -6.29
CA ASP A 294 8.01 -2.73 -6.79
C ASP A 294 9.04 -2.00 -5.90
N ALA A 295 8.60 -0.98 -5.18
CA ALA A 295 9.42 -0.25 -4.19
C ALA A 295 9.50 -0.96 -2.83
N GLY A 296 8.90 -2.14 -2.68
CA GLY A 296 8.89 -2.90 -1.43
C GLY A 296 7.91 -2.39 -0.38
N VAL A 297 6.98 -1.49 -0.73
CA VAL A 297 5.94 -1.01 0.19
C VAL A 297 4.87 -2.08 0.33
N VAL A 298 4.62 -2.50 1.57
CA VAL A 298 3.61 -3.51 1.93
C VAL A 298 2.32 -2.82 2.33
N THR A 299 1.24 -3.13 1.64
CA THR A 299 -0.09 -2.53 1.85
C THR A 299 -1.12 -3.63 2.12
N SER A 300 -1.85 -3.54 3.22
CA SER A 300 -3.04 -4.35 3.49
C SER A 300 -4.23 -3.79 2.73
N ARG A 301 -5.00 -4.66 2.08
CA ARG A 301 -6.29 -4.33 1.46
C ARG A 301 -7.44 -4.90 2.28
N PHE A 302 -8.50 -4.12 2.41
CA PHE A 302 -9.69 -4.50 3.17
C PHE A 302 -10.93 -4.61 2.25
N THR A 303 -11.94 -5.33 2.70
CA THR A 303 -13.14 -5.69 1.91
C THR A 303 -13.98 -4.50 1.44
N LYS A 304 -13.81 -3.32 2.03
CA LYS A 304 -14.54 -2.09 1.67
C LYS A 304 -13.73 -1.11 0.83
N GLY A 305 -12.65 -1.60 0.17
CA GLY A 305 -11.81 -0.79 -0.69
C GLY A 305 -10.75 0.03 0.04
N GLN A 306 -10.71 -0.05 1.37
CA GLN A 306 -9.67 0.60 2.15
C GLN A 306 -8.33 -0.12 1.99
N SER A 307 -7.26 0.64 2.00
CA SER A 307 -5.89 0.13 2.00
C SER A 307 -5.08 0.84 3.06
N ARG A 308 -4.16 0.12 3.71
CA ARG A 308 -3.29 0.67 4.74
C ARG A 308 -1.87 0.17 4.52
N THR A 309 -0.92 1.10 4.45
CA THR A 309 0.51 0.76 4.44
C THR A 309 0.92 0.22 5.80
N ILE A 310 1.59 -0.92 5.81
CA ILE A 310 2.08 -1.58 7.04
C ILE A 310 3.57 -1.29 7.23
N GLY A 311 4.33 -1.21 6.13
CA GLY A 311 5.76 -0.98 6.18
C GLY A 311 6.42 -1.13 4.82
N GLN A 312 7.76 -1.17 4.82
CA GLN A 312 8.58 -1.26 3.61
C GLN A 312 9.82 -2.14 3.88
N PHE A 313 10.29 -2.87 2.86
CA PHE A 313 11.52 -3.66 2.88
C PHE A 313 12.78 -2.83 2.80
#